data_8f0e55780c1ffa7b06ac338ea0eabb10
#
_entry.id   8f0e55780c1ffa7b06ac338ea0eabb10
#
_cell.length_a   1.000
_cell.length_b   1.000
_cell.length_c   1.000
_cell.angle_alpha   90.00
_cell.angle_beta   90.00
_cell.angle_gamma   90.00
#
_symmetry.space_group_name_H-M   'P 1'
#
loop_
_entity.id
_entity.type
_entity.pdbx_description
1 polymer ?
#
loop_
_entity_poly.entity_id
_entity_poly.type
_entity_poly.pdbx_seq_one_letter_code
_entity_poly.pdbx_strand_id
1 'polypeptide(L)' 'MKYKVIVYYDNTEDSEHVFQTKNEAINEMHRLGLKYRNAKKYKVEMVECDG' A
#
# COMPACT_ATOMS: atom_id res chain seq x y z
N MET A 1 5.42 -14.26 8.33
CA MET A 1 4.36 -13.28 8.11
C MET A 1 4.71 -12.37 6.93
N LYS A 2 3.74 -12.08 6.13
CA LYS A 2 3.93 -11.18 5.00
C LYS A 2 3.04 -9.96 5.16
N TYR A 3 3.40 -8.90 4.47
CA TYR A 3 2.66 -7.65 4.51
C TYR A 3 2.30 -7.25 3.11
N LYS A 4 1.06 -6.81 2.92
CA LYS A 4 0.56 -6.41 1.61
C LYS A 4 0.19 -4.93 1.65
N VAL A 5 0.67 -4.19 0.67
CA VAL A 5 0.29 -2.79 0.49
C VAL A 5 -0.63 -2.72 -0.72
N ILE A 6 -1.84 -2.23 -0.50
CA ILE A 6 -2.87 -2.18 -1.53
C ILE A 6 -3.14 -0.73 -1.87
N VAL A 7 -3.12 -0.41 -3.14
CA VAL A 7 -3.45 0.92 -3.64
C VAL A 7 -4.85 0.88 -4.23
N TYR A 8 -5.71 1.76 -3.75
CA TYR A 8 -7.07 1.89 -4.26
C TYR A 8 -7.22 3.20 -5.01
N TYR A 9 -7.92 3.15 -6.11
CA TYR A 9 -8.29 4.34 -6.86
C TYR A 9 -9.80 4.39 -6.99
N ASP A 10 -10.40 5.45 -6.48
CA ASP A 10 -11.86 5.67 -6.53
C ASP A 10 -12.63 4.45 -5.97
N ASN A 11 -12.17 3.98 -4.80
CA ASN A 11 -12.74 2.82 -4.09
C ASN A 11 -12.57 1.48 -4.81
N THR A 12 -11.72 1.44 -5.83
CA THR A 12 -11.44 0.23 -6.58
C THR A 12 -9.97 -0.12 -6.43
N GLU A 13 -9.67 -1.39 -6.20
CA GLU A 13 -8.28 -1.84 -6.07
C GLU A 13 -7.55 -1.63 -7.39
N ASP A 14 -6.50 -0.82 -7.33
CA ASP A 14 -5.68 -0.49 -8.49
C ASP A 14 -4.46 -1.40 -8.61
N SER A 15 -3.77 -1.60 -7.49
CA SER A 15 -2.59 -2.46 -7.47
C SER A 15 -2.33 -2.96 -6.07
N GLU A 16 -1.52 -4.02 -5.98
CA GLU A 16 -1.08 -4.52 -4.69
C GLU A 16 0.36 -4.99 -4.77
N HIS A 17 1.06 -4.87 -3.65
CA HIS A 17 2.46 -5.28 -3.54
C HIS A 17 2.64 -6.06 -2.25
N VAL A 18 3.35 -7.18 -2.31
CA VAL A 18 3.60 -8.03 -1.15
C VAL A 18 5.05 -7.88 -0.72
N PHE A 19 5.27 -7.74 0.59
CA PHE A 19 6.59 -7.58 1.17
C PHE A 19 6.82 -8.61 2.26
N GLN A 20 8.08 -9.01 2.43
CA GLN A 20 8.47 -10.00 3.42
C GLN A 20 8.57 -9.42 4.81
N THR A 21 8.87 -8.13 4.93
CA THR A 21 9.05 -7.48 6.22
C THR A 21 8.14 -6.27 6.34
N LYS A 22 7.81 -5.94 7.60
CA LYS A 22 7.01 -4.78 7.92
C LYS A 22 7.68 -3.48 7.49
N ASN A 23 9.01 -3.40 7.67
CA ASN A 23 9.75 -2.19 7.32
C ASN A 23 9.66 -1.89 5.82
N GLU A 24 9.77 -2.93 5.00
CA GLU A 24 9.63 -2.75 3.55
C GLU A 24 8.23 -2.24 3.18
N ALA A 25 7.21 -2.79 3.81
CA ALA A 25 5.84 -2.35 3.56
C ALA A 25 5.62 -0.90 3.99
N ILE A 26 6.13 -0.54 5.16
CA ILE A 26 6.02 0.83 5.66
C ILE A 26 6.73 1.81 4.72
N ASN A 27 7.93 1.45 4.27
CA ASN A 27 8.68 2.30 3.34
C ASN A 27 7.91 2.52 2.04
N GLU A 28 7.27 1.46 1.53
CA GLU A 28 6.47 1.60 0.32
C GLU A 28 5.23 2.47 0.55
N MET A 29 4.59 2.34 1.71
CA MET A 29 3.46 3.19 2.05
C MET A 29 3.86 4.66 2.08
N HIS A 30 5.02 4.97 2.66
CA HIS A 30 5.52 6.34 2.69
C HIS A 30 5.78 6.88 1.29
N ARG A 31 6.40 6.06 0.46
CA ARG A 31 6.70 6.45 -0.92
C ARG A 31 5.41 6.71 -1.71
N LEU A 32 4.44 5.82 -1.58
CA LEU A 32 3.16 5.96 -2.27
C LEU A 32 2.36 7.13 -1.72
N GLY A 33 2.42 7.35 -0.43
CA GLY A 33 1.77 8.50 0.19
C GLY A 33 2.28 9.82 -0.36
N LEU A 34 3.59 9.90 -0.61
CA LEU A 34 4.17 11.10 -1.23
C LEU A 34 3.78 11.20 -2.70
N LYS A 35 3.78 10.07 -3.41
CA LYS A 35 3.44 10.03 -4.82
C LYS A 35 2.00 10.48 -5.06
N TYR A 36 1.08 10.05 -4.21
CA TYR A 36 -0.35 10.34 -4.36
C TYR A 36 -0.84 11.44 -3.42
N ARG A 37 0.07 12.26 -2.95
CA ARG A 37 -0.22 13.29 -1.95
C ARG A 37 -1.38 14.20 -2.34
N ASN A 38 -1.45 14.58 -3.61
CA ASN A 38 -2.48 15.48 -4.12
C ASN A 38 -3.61 14.75 -4.83
N ALA A 39 -3.57 13.43 -4.85
CA ALA A 39 -4.56 12.62 -5.55
C ALA A 39 -5.62 12.16 -4.56
N LYS A 40 -6.72 12.90 -4.48
CA LYS A 40 -7.77 12.66 -3.48
C LYS A 40 -8.46 11.31 -3.63
N LYS A 41 -8.45 10.74 -4.82
CA LYS A 41 -9.12 9.46 -5.10
C LYS A 41 -8.26 8.25 -4.77
N TYR A 42 -6.98 8.45 -4.49
CA TYR A 42 -6.08 7.36 -4.14
C TYR A 42 -6.06 7.12 -2.65
N LYS A 43 -6.07 5.85 -2.27
CA LYS A 43 -5.89 5.41 -0.89
C LYS A 43 -4.86 4.29 -0.88
N VAL A 44 -4.05 4.25 0.16
CA VAL A 44 -3.06 3.21 0.35
C VAL A 44 -3.33 2.53 1.67
N GLU A 45 -3.37 1.21 1.67
CA GLU A 45 -3.67 0.43 2.85
C GLU A 45 -2.67 -0.68 3.01
N MET A 46 -2.26 -0.96 4.26
CA MET A 46 -1.36 -2.05 4.57
C MET A 46 -2.13 -3.10 5.37
N VAL A 47 -2.04 -4.35 4.93
CA VAL A 47 -2.63 -5.46 5.66
C VAL A 47 -1.57 -6.51 5.92
N GLU A 48 -1.71 -7.18 7.06
CA GLU A 48 -0.85 -8.30 7.42
C GLU A 48 -1.49 -9.57 6.88
N CYS A 49 -0.71 -10.38 6.21
CA CYS A 49 -1.21 -11.66 5.71
C CYS A 49 -0.27 -12.79 6.04
N ASP A 50 -0.88 -13.92 6.36
CA ASP A 50 -0.19 -15.19 6.58
C ASP A 50 -0.07 -15.87 5.23
N GLY A 51 1.12 -15.93 4.76
CA GLY A 51 1.23 -16.53 3.46
C GLY A 51 2.37 -17.46 3.30
#